data_455bf49ecbc3c07a9f8152f31184f658
#
_entry.id   455bf49ecbc3c07a9f8152f31184f658
#
_cell.length_a   1.000
_cell.length_b   1.000
_cell.length_c   1.000
_cell.angle_alpha   90.00
_cell.angle_beta   90.00
_cell.angle_gamma   90.00
#
_symmetry.space_group_name_H-M   'P 1'
#
loop_
_entity.id
_entity.type
_entity.pdbx_description
1 polymer ?
#
loop_
_entity_poly.entity_id
_entity_poly.type
_entity_poly.pdbx_seq_one_letter_code
_entity_poly.pdbx_strand_id
1 'polypeptide(L)'
;YFIDKKDIKYRTSFYYNINSSKDKKHNRLTFFLSNNQKLIYNDVRKFGFIKILRKDELNDNSHLKNLGPEPLSIYFDFKYFKNYVINRNIRIKNILMDQKFVSGLGNIYANEILFLSQVKPIKKAHLLKDNEIHKIINNTKKTLKMAISLGGSSLKDFSSSDGKKGKFQQYFHVYGR
;
A
#
# COMPACT_ATOMS: atom_id res chain seq x y z
N TYR A 1 -7.84 8.23 14.03
CA TYR A 1 -7.31 9.40 14.71
C TYR A 1 -7.49 9.28 16.22
N PHE A 2 -6.65 9.97 16.98
CA PHE A 2 -6.71 10.02 18.44
C PHE A 2 -7.26 11.38 18.88
N ILE A 3 -8.05 11.36 19.96
CA ILE A 3 -8.55 12.56 20.63
C ILE A 3 -8.09 12.46 22.08
N ASP A 4 -7.37 13.45 22.58
CA ASP A 4 -7.01 13.55 23.99
C ASP A 4 -8.06 14.32 24.81
N LYS A 5 -7.81 14.48 26.13
CA LYS A 5 -8.70 15.25 27.03
C LYS A 5 -8.87 16.73 26.64
N LYS A 6 -7.96 17.26 25.81
CA LYS A 6 -7.98 18.66 25.35
C LYS A 6 -8.57 18.81 23.95
N ASP A 7 -9.25 17.77 23.44
CA ASP A 7 -9.79 17.68 22.07
C ASP A 7 -8.72 17.87 20.97
N ILE A 8 -7.44 17.70 21.30
CA ILE A 8 -6.34 17.75 20.33
C ILE A 8 -6.37 16.44 19.53
N LYS A 9 -6.59 16.57 18.24
CA LYS A 9 -6.62 15.43 17.32
C LYS A 9 -5.22 15.11 16.84
N TYR A 10 -4.70 13.94 17.20
CA TYR A 10 -3.50 13.36 16.60
C TYR A 10 -3.93 12.46 15.44
N ARG A 11 -3.35 12.68 14.26
CA ARG A 11 -3.60 11.86 13.07
C ARG A 11 -2.51 10.80 12.97
N THR A 12 -2.90 9.56 12.77
CA THR A 12 -1.97 8.48 12.44
C THR A 12 -1.81 8.37 10.93
N SER A 13 -0.74 7.77 10.43
CA SER A 13 -0.29 7.76 9.03
C SER A 13 -1.27 7.19 8.00
N PHE A 14 -2.47 6.82 8.40
CA PHE A 14 -3.43 6.13 7.53
C PHE A 14 -4.66 6.98 7.15
N TYR A 15 -4.65 8.32 7.31
CA TYR A 15 -5.91 9.05 7.29
C TYR A 15 -6.05 10.22 6.35
N TYR A 16 -7.28 10.30 5.84
CA TYR A 16 -7.89 11.39 5.11
C TYR A 16 -7.85 12.73 5.86
N ASN A 17 -7.84 13.82 5.10
CA ASN A 17 -7.98 15.16 5.66
C ASN A 17 -9.42 15.29 6.20
N ILE A 18 -9.60 15.09 7.52
CA ILE A 18 -10.92 15.11 8.15
C ILE A 18 -11.28 16.55 8.49
N ASN A 19 -12.14 17.14 7.70
CA ASN A 19 -12.89 18.33 8.11
C ASN A 19 -13.86 17.89 9.21
N SER A 20 -13.66 18.40 10.42
CA SER A 20 -14.16 17.83 11.68
C SER A 20 -15.68 17.63 11.80
N SER A 21 -16.49 18.31 11.00
CA SER A 21 -17.96 18.22 11.08
C SER A 21 -18.59 17.21 10.11
N LYS A 22 -18.01 17.00 8.94
CA LYS A 22 -18.58 16.09 7.91
C LYS A 22 -18.21 14.63 8.10
N ASP A 23 -17.13 14.35 8.79
CA ASP A 23 -16.52 13.02 8.80
C ASP A 23 -16.97 12.14 9.96
N LYS A 24 -17.59 12.71 11.00
CA LYS A 24 -18.10 11.93 12.16
C LYS A 24 -19.10 10.84 11.75
N LYS A 25 -19.89 11.08 10.71
CA LYS A 25 -20.86 10.10 10.16
C LYS A 25 -20.22 8.81 9.64
N HIS A 26 -18.90 8.85 9.38
CA HIS A 26 -18.13 7.71 8.90
C HIS A 26 -17.33 7.00 9.98
N ASN A 27 -17.47 7.43 11.25
CA ASN A 27 -16.91 6.71 12.39
C ASN A 27 -17.65 5.39 12.54
N ARG A 28 -16.92 4.27 12.45
CA ARG A 28 -17.47 2.91 12.50
C ARG A 28 -17.25 2.27 13.85
N LEU A 29 -16.10 2.54 14.46
CA LEU A 29 -15.75 2.00 15.76
C LEU A 29 -14.89 3.00 16.51
N THR A 30 -15.09 3.08 17.83
CA THR A 30 -14.31 3.90 18.75
C THR A 30 -13.79 3.02 19.88
N PHE A 31 -12.48 3.02 20.08
CA PHE A 31 -11.84 2.40 21.21
C PHE A 31 -11.50 3.47 22.24
N PHE A 32 -11.87 3.24 23.49
CA PHE A 32 -11.49 4.07 24.63
C PHE A 32 -10.25 3.47 25.25
N LEU A 33 -9.16 4.25 25.32
CA LEU A 33 -7.89 3.81 25.83
C LEU A 33 -7.73 4.24 27.32
N SER A 34 -6.91 3.49 28.07
CA SER A 34 -6.69 3.73 29.52
C SER A 34 -6.09 5.09 29.83
N ASN A 35 -5.38 5.70 28.88
CA ASN A 35 -4.82 7.05 28.98
C ASN A 35 -5.81 8.17 28.63
N ASN A 36 -7.12 7.88 28.61
CA ASN A 36 -8.21 8.76 28.21
C ASN A 36 -8.18 9.26 26.74
N GLN A 37 -7.37 8.61 25.89
CA GLN A 37 -7.43 8.84 24.44
C GLN A 37 -8.50 7.97 23.79
N LYS A 38 -8.91 8.37 22.59
CA LYS A 38 -9.83 7.60 21.76
C LYS A 38 -9.15 7.26 20.45
N LEU A 39 -9.16 5.98 20.07
CA LEU A 39 -8.79 5.53 18.75
C LEU A 39 -10.06 5.33 17.93
N ILE A 40 -10.21 6.09 16.84
CA ILE A 40 -11.41 6.04 16.01
C ILE A 40 -11.08 5.43 14.65
N TYR A 41 -11.80 4.37 14.32
CA TYR A 41 -11.81 3.79 12.99
C TYR A 41 -12.87 4.49 12.15
N ASN A 42 -12.41 5.28 11.16
CA ASN A 42 -13.28 6.01 10.24
C ASN A 42 -13.13 5.39 8.85
N ASP A 43 -14.24 4.95 8.26
CA ASP A 43 -14.26 4.33 6.94
C ASP A 43 -15.44 4.86 6.12
N VAL A 44 -15.13 5.76 5.20
CA VAL A 44 -16.07 6.38 4.27
C VAL A 44 -16.65 5.36 3.30
N ARG A 45 -15.80 4.46 2.80
CA ARG A 45 -16.13 3.51 1.74
C ARG A 45 -16.75 2.21 2.24
N LYS A 46 -16.68 1.93 3.54
CA LYS A 46 -17.17 0.70 4.19
C LYS A 46 -16.54 -0.60 3.63
N PHE A 47 -15.30 -0.53 3.16
CA PHE A 47 -14.57 -1.70 2.65
C PHE A 47 -13.68 -2.35 3.70
N GLY A 48 -13.39 -1.64 4.76
CA GLY A 48 -12.57 -2.15 5.84
C GLY A 48 -13.34 -3.08 6.77
N PHE A 49 -12.60 -3.92 7.45
CA PHE A 49 -13.11 -4.78 8.52
C PHE A 49 -12.11 -4.80 9.67
N ILE A 50 -12.59 -5.19 10.84
CA ILE A 50 -11.77 -5.39 12.03
C ILE A 50 -11.98 -6.82 12.50
N LYS A 51 -10.89 -7.52 12.78
CA LYS A 51 -10.90 -8.88 13.31
C LYS A 51 -10.00 -8.94 14.54
N ILE A 52 -10.49 -9.53 15.61
CA ILE A 52 -9.71 -9.81 16.80
C ILE A 52 -9.15 -11.23 16.65
N LEU A 53 -7.85 -11.36 16.80
CA LEU A 53 -7.13 -12.62 16.69
C LEU A 53 -6.21 -12.77 17.88
N ARG A 54 -6.04 -14.00 18.36
CA ARG A 54 -4.95 -14.35 19.25
C ARG A 54 -3.62 -14.34 18.47
N LYS A 55 -2.52 -14.19 19.19
CA LYS A 55 -1.19 -14.10 18.57
C LYS A 55 -0.82 -15.37 17.77
N ASP A 56 -1.21 -16.51 18.27
CA ASP A 56 -1.00 -17.84 17.66
C ASP A 56 -1.85 -18.05 16.39
N GLU A 57 -2.98 -17.34 16.24
CA GLU A 57 -3.85 -17.41 15.07
C GLU A 57 -3.41 -16.52 13.89
N LEU A 58 -2.43 -15.63 14.08
CA LEU A 58 -2.03 -14.66 13.07
C LEU A 58 -1.52 -15.32 11.79
N ASN A 59 -0.67 -16.35 11.94
CA ASN A 59 -0.03 -17.02 10.80
C ASN A 59 -1.03 -17.84 9.96
N ASP A 60 -2.09 -18.34 10.58
CA ASP A 60 -3.13 -19.13 9.91
C ASP A 60 -4.30 -18.30 9.39
N ASN A 61 -4.27 -16.99 9.66
CA ASN A 61 -5.33 -16.11 9.22
C ASN A 61 -5.39 -16.01 7.68
N SER A 62 -6.56 -16.27 7.10
CA SER A 62 -6.76 -16.30 5.65
C SER A 62 -6.40 -14.99 4.92
N HIS A 63 -6.46 -13.85 5.62
CA HIS A 63 -6.10 -12.55 5.06
C HIS A 63 -4.59 -12.28 5.09
N LEU A 64 -3.83 -12.98 5.93
CA LEU A 64 -2.41 -12.75 6.13
C LEU A 64 -1.54 -13.86 5.51
N LYS A 65 -1.90 -15.13 5.69
CA LYS A 65 -1.06 -16.28 5.29
C LYS A 65 -0.78 -16.38 3.79
N ASN A 66 -1.63 -15.78 2.98
CA ASN A 66 -1.49 -15.81 1.51
C ASN A 66 -0.82 -14.57 0.92
N LEU A 67 -0.36 -13.64 1.76
CA LEU A 67 0.36 -12.48 1.28
C LEU A 67 1.74 -12.88 0.75
N GLY A 68 2.10 -12.34 -0.39
CA GLY A 68 3.46 -12.43 -0.92
C GLY A 68 4.45 -11.60 -0.09
N PRO A 69 5.75 -11.73 -0.38
CA PRO A 69 6.78 -10.98 0.31
C PRO A 69 6.58 -9.48 0.17
N GLU A 70 7.06 -8.74 1.15
CA GLU A 70 7.15 -7.28 1.06
C GLU A 70 8.15 -6.88 -0.04
N PRO A 71 7.82 -5.87 -0.87
CA PRO A 71 8.64 -5.50 -2.03
C PRO A 71 10.03 -4.97 -1.68
N LEU A 72 10.24 -4.50 -0.44
CA LEU A 72 11.55 -4.05 0.04
C LEU A 72 12.36 -5.14 0.75
N SER A 73 11.75 -6.29 1.02
CA SER A 73 12.45 -7.41 1.68
C SER A 73 13.47 -8.08 0.76
N ILE A 74 14.32 -8.92 1.36
CA ILE A 74 15.27 -9.76 0.63
C ILE A 74 14.57 -10.88 -0.14
N TYR A 75 13.37 -11.27 0.27
CA TYR A 75 12.58 -12.35 -0.34
C TYR A 75 11.95 -11.95 -1.67
N PHE A 76 11.82 -10.65 -1.97
CA PHE A 76 11.40 -10.16 -3.28
C PHE A 76 12.63 -10.03 -4.18
N ASP A 77 13.13 -11.18 -4.65
CA ASP A 77 14.33 -11.31 -5.47
C ASP A 77 14.03 -11.86 -6.87
N PHE A 78 15.08 -11.98 -7.68
CA PHE A 78 14.99 -12.49 -9.04
C PHE A 78 14.49 -13.94 -9.10
N LYS A 79 14.99 -14.81 -8.23
CA LYS A 79 14.63 -16.23 -8.21
C LYS A 79 13.15 -16.42 -7.89
N TYR A 80 12.66 -15.72 -6.86
CA TYR A 80 11.26 -15.70 -6.50
C TYR A 80 10.38 -15.22 -7.66
N PHE A 81 10.72 -14.06 -8.22
CA PHE A 81 9.97 -13.45 -9.31
C PHE A 81 9.91 -14.37 -10.54
N LYS A 82 11.06 -14.85 -11.00
CA LYS A 82 11.18 -15.75 -12.17
C LYS A 82 10.31 -17.00 -12.02
N ASN A 83 10.42 -17.68 -10.87
CA ASN A 83 9.66 -18.89 -10.58
C ASN A 83 8.15 -18.61 -10.56
N TYR A 84 7.74 -17.43 -10.06
CA TYR A 84 6.33 -17.08 -10.01
C TYR A 84 5.74 -16.86 -11.40
N VAL A 85 6.47 -16.25 -12.32
CA VAL A 85 5.92 -15.81 -13.63
C VAL A 85 6.09 -16.83 -14.75
N ILE A 86 6.99 -17.80 -14.65
CA ILE A 86 7.44 -18.66 -15.75
C ILE A 86 6.29 -19.40 -16.49
N ASN A 87 5.25 -19.80 -15.77
CA ASN A 87 4.10 -20.52 -16.32
C ASN A 87 2.80 -19.70 -16.28
N ARG A 88 2.87 -18.36 -16.11
CA ARG A 88 1.68 -17.52 -15.93
C ARG A 88 1.35 -16.73 -17.18
N ASN A 89 0.29 -17.13 -17.90
CA ASN A 89 -0.25 -16.40 -19.04
C ASN A 89 -1.15 -15.22 -18.60
N ILE A 90 -0.69 -14.43 -17.64
CA ILE A 90 -1.38 -13.28 -17.08
C ILE A 90 -0.57 -12.02 -17.41
N ARG A 91 -1.22 -10.86 -17.53
CA ARG A 91 -0.55 -9.56 -17.75
C ARG A 91 0.32 -9.23 -16.54
N ILE A 92 1.55 -8.75 -16.78
CA ILE A 92 2.48 -8.42 -15.70
C ILE A 92 1.91 -7.39 -14.71
N LYS A 93 1.15 -6.41 -15.19
CA LYS A 93 0.48 -5.46 -14.30
C LYS A 93 -0.43 -6.14 -13.29
N ASN A 94 -1.21 -7.13 -13.71
CA ASN A 94 -2.11 -7.86 -12.81
C ASN A 94 -1.33 -8.66 -11.76
N ILE A 95 -0.19 -9.22 -12.15
CA ILE A 95 0.70 -9.92 -11.21
C ILE A 95 1.27 -8.95 -10.17
N LEU A 96 1.78 -7.78 -10.59
CA LEU A 96 2.30 -6.78 -9.65
C LEU A 96 1.24 -6.24 -8.67
N MET A 97 -0.03 -6.30 -9.06
CA MET A 97 -1.15 -5.89 -8.20
C MET A 97 -1.72 -7.03 -7.36
N ASP A 98 -1.31 -8.28 -7.60
CA ASP A 98 -1.73 -9.43 -6.82
C ASP A 98 -0.97 -9.47 -5.48
N GLN A 99 -1.70 -9.27 -4.39
CA GLN A 99 -1.12 -9.28 -3.05
C GLN A 99 -0.52 -10.64 -2.65
N LYS A 100 -0.86 -11.72 -3.35
CA LYS A 100 -0.24 -13.04 -3.19
C LYS A 100 1.14 -13.13 -3.83
N PHE A 101 1.41 -12.29 -4.84
CA PHE A 101 2.72 -12.21 -5.47
C PHE A 101 3.64 -11.25 -4.71
N VAL A 102 3.19 -10.04 -4.46
CA VAL A 102 3.94 -9.03 -3.71
C VAL A 102 2.97 -8.17 -2.92
N SER A 103 3.16 -8.09 -1.61
CA SER A 103 2.25 -7.34 -0.75
C SER A 103 2.46 -5.84 -0.86
N GLY A 104 1.35 -5.06 -0.79
CA GLY A 104 1.40 -3.61 -0.69
C GLY A 104 1.53 -2.83 -1.99
N LEU A 105 1.72 -3.47 -3.15
CA LEU A 105 1.70 -2.77 -4.43
C LEU A 105 0.26 -2.58 -4.92
N GLY A 106 -0.07 -1.34 -5.29
CA GLY A 106 -1.35 -1.00 -5.90
C GLY A 106 -1.18 -0.43 -7.31
N ASN A 107 -2.31 -0.02 -7.91
CA ASN A 107 -2.35 0.44 -9.31
C ASN A 107 -1.37 1.59 -9.62
N ILE A 108 -1.21 2.53 -8.70
CA ILE A 108 -0.32 3.69 -8.89
C ILE A 108 1.11 3.22 -9.08
N TYR A 109 1.65 2.54 -8.07
CA TYR A 109 3.05 2.08 -8.09
C TYR A 109 3.30 1.03 -9.18
N ALA A 110 2.36 0.13 -9.46
CA ALA A 110 2.51 -0.84 -10.53
C ALA A 110 2.69 -0.16 -11.90
N ASN A 111 1.94 0.91 -12.20
CA ASN A 111 2.08 1.65 -13.44
C ASN A 111 3.43 2.40 -13.51
N GLU A 112 3.80 3.11 -12.45
CA GLU A 112 5.08 3.85 -12.39
C GLU A 112 6.28 2.91 -12.55
N ILE A 113 6.28 1.78 -11.85
CA ILE A 113 7.34 0.77 -11.91
C ILE A 113 7.47 0.19 -13.33
N LEU A 114 6.36 -0.17 -13.95
CA LEU A 114 6.39 -0.73 -15.31
C LEU A 114 6.86 0.29 -16.34
N PHE A 115 6.46 1.56 -16.21
CA PHE A 115 6.95 2.64 -17.05
C PHE A 115 8.46 2.82 -16.92
N LEU A 116 8.97 2.95 -15.69
CA LEU A 116 10.40 3.09 -15.42
C LEU A 116 11.22 1.87 -15.88
N SER A 117 10.60 0.69 -15.88
CA SER A 117 11.21 -0.55 -16.35
C SER A 117 11.14 -0.72 -17.86
N GLN A 118 10.41 0.13 -18.56
CA GLN A 118 10.15 0.04 -20.01
C GLN A 118 9.45 -1.26 -20.40
N VAL A 119 8.55 -1.74 -19.55
CA VAL A 119 7.78 -2.97 -19.76
C VAL A 119 6.32 -2.61 -19.97
N LYS A 120 5.75 -3.04 -21.11
CA LYS A 120 4.32 -2.79 -21.40
C LYS A 120 3.44 -3.48 -20.34
N PRO A 121 2.48 -2.79 -19.71
CA PRO A 121 1.60 -3.37 -18.67
C PRO A 121 0.82 -4.60 -19.12
N ILE A 122 0.51 -4.68 -20.42
CA ILE A 122 -0.24 -5.78 -21.05
C ILE A 122 0.63 -6.99 -21.40
N LYS A 123 1.97 -6.88 -21.30
CA LYS A 123 2.87 -7.98 -21.60
C LYS A 123 2.57 -9.18 -20.72
N LYS A 124 2.55 -10.37 -21.30
CA LYS A 124 2.34 -11.63 -20.57
C LYS A 124 3.56 -11.92 -19.70
N ALA A 125 3.33 -12.33 -18.46
CA ALA A 125 4.37 -12.48 -17.46
C ALA A 125 5.41 -13.55 -17.83
N HIS A 126 4.99 -14.66 -18.41
CA HIS A 126 5.90 -15.71 -18.87
C HIS A 126 6.81 -15.29 -20.04
N LEU A 127 6.48 -14.19 -20.73
CA LEU A 127 7.29 -13.62 -21.81
C LEU A 127 8.32 -12.58 -21.33
N LEU A 128 8.43 -12.37 -20.03
CA LEU A 128 9.43 -11.46 -19.47
C LEU A 128 10.82 -12.03 -19.67
N LYS A 129 11.73 -11.19 -20.16
CA LYS A 129 13.17 -11.49 -20.20
C LYS A 129 13.79 -11.24 -18.83
N ASP A 130 14.89 -11.89 -18.54
CA ASP A 130 15.56 -11.79 -17.24
C ASP A 130 15.99 -10.36 -16.91
N ASN A 131 16.47 -9.60 -17.91
CA ASN A 131 16.79 -8.19 -17.72
C ASN A 131 15.57 -7.32 -17.38
N GLU A 132 14.38 -7.66 -17.90
CA GLU A 132 13.15 -6.95 -17.56
C GLU A 132 12.71 -7.23 -16.13
N ILE A 133 12.87 -8.48 -15.68
CA ILE A 133 12.61 -8.87 -14.28
C ILE A 133 13.54 -8.09 -13.34
N HIS A 134 14.85 -8.04 -13.62
CA HIS A 134 15.78 -7.25 -12.83
C HIS A 134 15.42 -5.77 -12.80
N LYS A 135 15.04 -5.18 -13.94
CA LYS A 135 14.58 -3.79 -14.00
C LYS A 135 13.35 -3.55 -13.13
N ILE A 136 12.35 -4.45 -13.20
CA ILE A 136 11.12 -4.33 -12.39
C ILE A 136 11.45 -4.38 -10.91
N ILE A 137 12.26 -5.35 -10.45
CA ILE A 137 12.64 -5.47 -9.03
C ILE A 137 13.38 -4.21 -8.56
N ASN A 138 14.39 -3.76 -9.31
CA ASN A 138 15.18 -2.60 -8.95
C ASN A 138 14.35 -1.32 -8.91
N ASN A 139 13.49 -1.10 -9.92
CA ASN A 139 12.61 0.05 -9.96
C ASN A 139 11.52 -0.01 -8.86
N THR A 140 11.02 -1.20 -8.50
CA THR A 140 10.13 -1.38 -7.35
C THR A 140 10.80 -0.87 -6.08
N LYS A 141 12.00 -1.37 -5.77
CA LYS A 141 12.72 -0.98 -4.56
C LYS A 141 13.08 0.52 -4.56
N LYS A 142 13.54 1.05 -5.69
CA LYS A 142 13.91 2.48 -5.85
C LYS A 142 12.68 3.38 -5.65
N THR A 143 11.59 3.09 -6.37
CA THR A 143 10.35 3.89 -6.33
C THR A 143 9.75 3.92 -4.92
N LEU A 144 9.67 2.76 -4.26
CA LEU A 144 9.10 2.70 -2.92
C LEU A 144 9.97 3.38 -1.87
N LYS A 145 11.30 3.22 -1.92
CA LYS A 145 12.22 3.95 -1.02
C LYS A 145 12.06 5.46 -1.19
N MET A 146 11.99 5.94 -2.42
CA MET A 146 11.77 7.35 -2.71
C MET A 146 10.39 7.82 -2.22
N ALA A 147 9.34 7.02 -2.45
CA ALA A 147 8.01 7.34 -1.97
C ALA A 147 7.96 7.47 -0.43
N ILE A 148 8.62 6.56 0.28
CA ILE A 148 8.71 6.60 1.75
C ILE A 148 9.46 7.85 2.21
N SER A 149 10.62 8.17 1.62
CA SER A 149 11.41 9.36 2.00
C SER A 149 10.67 10.69 1.77
N LEU A 150 9.72 10.71 0.82
CA LEU A 150 8.90 11.89 0.50
C LEU A 150 7.55 11.90 1.24
N GLY A 151 7.33 11.00 2.21
CA GLY A 151 6.10 10.92 2.99
C GLY A 151 4.89 10.37 2.23
N GLY A 152 5.13 9.60 1.17
CA GLY A 152 4.10 8.99 0.33
C GLY A 152 3.48 9.94 -0.70
N SER A 153 2.42 9.45 -1.38
CA SER A 153 1.63 10.24 -2.32
C SER A 153 0.33 10.70 -1.65
N SER A 154 0.14 12.01 -1.53
CA SER A 154 -1.15 12.58 -1.14
C SER A 154 -1.98 12.80 -2.40
N LEU A 155 -2.84 11.85 -2.71
CA LEU A 155 -3.99 12.08 -3.57
C LEU A 155 -5.03 12.89 -2.78
N LYS A 156 -6.03 13.48 -3.45
CA LYS A 156 -6.99 14.47 -2.90
C LYS A 156 -7.47 14.21 -1.45
N ASP A 157 -7.40 12.97 -0.99
CA ASP A 157 -8.01 12.51 0.25
C ASP A 157 -7.01 11.95 1.29
N PHE A 158 -5.68 11.95 1.01
CA PHE A 158 -4.68 11.38 1.90
C PHE A 158 -3.68 12.43 2.40
N SER A 159 -3.45 12.46 3.70
CA SER A 159 -2.36 13.23 4.34
C SER A 159 -1.69 12.36 5.40
N SER A 160 -0.42 12.65 5.72
CA SER A 160 0.31 11.99 6.80
C SER A 160 -0.30 12.31 8.18
N SER A 161 0.12 11.57 9.21
CA SER A 161 -0.39 11.69 10.59
C SER A 161 -0.23 13.10 11.18
N ASP A 162 0.81 13.80 10.79
CA ASP A 162 1.12 15.19 11.19
C ASP A 162 0.45 16.24 10.27
N GLY A 163 -0.44 15.82 9.38
CA GLY A 163 -1.18 16.68 8.45
C GLY A 163 -0.37 17.15 7.25
N LYS A 164 0.90 16.76 7.12
CA LYS A 164 1.73 17.09 5.96
C LYS A 164 1.29 16.27 4.75
N LYS A 165 1.20 16.92 3.61
CA LYS A 165 0.96 16.22 2.34
C LYS A 165 2.24 15.53 1.90
N GLY A 166 2.16 14.26 1.52
CA GLY A 166 3.26 13.58 0.85
C GLY A 166 3.60 14.32 -0.45
N LYS A 167 4.85 14.24 -0.87
CA LYS A 167 5.35 14.96 -2.06
C LYS A 167 5.59 14.03 -3.26
N PHE A 168 5.43 12.72 -3.09
CA PHE A 168 5.78 11.75 -4.13
C PHE A 168 4.92 11.89 -5.40
N GLN A 169 3.68 12.41 -5.32
CA GLN A 169 2.84 12.64 -6.50
C GLN A 169 3.47 13.57 -7.55
N GLN A 170 4.41 14.43 -7.16
CA GLN A 170 5.14 15.31 -8.08
C GLN A 170 6.11 14.53 -8.99
N TYR A 171 6.44 13.30 -8.62
CA TYR A 171 7.35 12.41 -9.33
C TYR A 171 6.65 11.33 -10.15
N PHE A 172 5.33 11.40 -10.28
CA PHE A 172 4.59 10.48 -11.15
C PHE A 172 4.92 10.75 -12.62
N HIS A 173 5.21 9.68 -13.36
CA HIS A 173 5.51 9.72 -14.78
C HIS A 173 4.26 9.49 -15.62
N VAL A 174 3.36 8.63 -15.15
CA VAL A 174 2.18 8.21 -15.93
C VAL A 174 0.87 8.30 -15.18
N TYR A 175 0.88 8.25 -13.85
CA TYR A 175 -0.36 8.28 -13.08
C TYR A 175 -0.91 9.72 -13.00
N GLY A 176 -2.16 9.89 -13.47
CA GLY A 176 -2.82 11.21 -13.48
C GLY A 176 -2.46 12.09 -14.68
N ARG A 177 -1.82 11.50 -15.70
CA ARG A 177 -1.51 12.15 -16.98
C ARG A 177 -2.32 11.56 -18.11
#